data_c7808fafbd55aac02675017b5ca47e67
#
_entry.id   c7808fafbd55aac02675017b5ca47e67
#
_cell.length_a   1.000
_cell.length_b   1.000
_cell.length_c   1.000
_cell.angle_alpha   90.00
_cell.angle_beta   90.00
_cell.angle_gamma   90.00
#
_symmetry.space_group_name_H-M   'P 1'
#
loop_
_entity.id
_entity.type
_entity.pdbx_description
1 polymer ?
#
loop_
_entity_poly.entity_id
_entity_poly.type
_entity_poly.pdbx_seq_one_letter_code
_entity_poly.pdbx_strand_id
1 'polypeptide(L)'
;STLTPITSFALPYLQGVTLDPITCPDGMQQTLGALLYEGLFVLDESFAPQNVLCSRYEHNDDCTSYTFYLRDGVSFSDGSILTASDVLATLRRAQESERYSARFVNVASMRASNGALIVNLTRADSAFPALLDIPIVKSGSEKNTVPLGTGPYLFVTDSDGACLKQNPDWRSDGTLPFERIELRAVKDADTASYLFSSREVHLLSADLTS
;
A
#
# COMPACT_ATOMS: atom_id res chain seq x y z
N SER A 1 -28.80 25.63 -5.44
CA SER A 1 -27.63 25.81 -4.57
C SER A 1 -26.46 25.01 -5.16
N THR A 2 -25.51 25.72 -5.71
CA THR A 2 -24.25 25.20 -6.18
C THR A 2 -23.45 24.75 -4.95
N LEU A 3 -23.35 23.45 -4.77
CA LEU A 3 -22.42 22.89 -3.80
C LEU A 3 -21.01 23.27 -4.26
N THR A 4 -20.34 24.13 -3.54
CA THR A 4 -18.93 24.40 -3.77
C THR A 4 -18.17 23.11 -3.50
N PRO A 5 -17.42 22.56 -4.47
CA PRO A 5 -16.65 21.34 -4.18
C PRO A 5 -15.69 21.64 -3.02
N ILE A 6 -15.60 20.70 -2.08
CA ILE A 6 -14.62 20.76 -1.00
C ILE A 6 -13.25 20.65 -1.67
N THR A 7 -12.57 21.77 -1.84
CA THR A 7 -11.30 21.85 -2.57
C THR A 7 -10.09 21.57 -1.68
N SER A 8 -10.29 21.53 -0.35
CA SER A 8 -9.20 21.25 0.59
C SER A 8 -9.63 20.22 1.63
N PHE A 9 -8.82 19.19 1.75
CA PHE A 9 -8.96 18.14 2.74
C PHE A 9 -7.60 17.98 3.42
N ALA A 10 -7.59 17.92 4.75
CA ALA A 10 -6.36 17.81 5.52
C ALA A 10 -6.31 16.51 6.32
N LEU A 11 -5.20 15.81 6.26
CA LEU A 11 -4.93 14.60 7.04
C LEU A 11 -3.84 14.85 8.07
N PRO A 12 -3.99 14.33 9.29
CA PRO A 12 -2.92 14.39 10.27
C PRO A 12 -1.84 13.35 9.97
N TYR A 13 -0.60 13.66 10.32
CA TYR A 13 0.50 12.71 10.25
C TYR A 13 1.55 13.03 11.31
N LEU A 14 2.31 12.00 11.70
CA LEU A 14 3.42 12.16 12.63
C LEU A 14 4.67 12.56 11.86
N GLN A 15 5.05 13.84 11.99
CA GLN A 15 6.23 14.37 11.29
C GLN A 15 7.52 13.70 11.79
N GLY A 16 8.38 13.29 10.84
CA GLY A 16 9.66 12.66 11.17
C GLY A 16 9.56 11.19 11.55
N VAL A 17 8.37 10.64 11.61
CA VAL A 17 8.12 9.23 11.88
C VAL A 17 7.93 8.49 10.56
N THR A 18 8.53 7.31 10.43
CA THR A 18 8.48 6.54 9.18
C THR A 18 7.05 6.28 8.70
N LEU A 19 6.88 6.37 7.38
CA LEU A 19 5.66 5.95 6.68
C LEU A 19 5.80 4.53 6.10
N ASP A 20 6.89 3.83 6.37
CA ASP A 20 7.06 2.44 5.90
C ASP A 20 5.90 1.59 6.39
N PRO A 21 5.10 0.99 5.48
CA PRO A 21 3.90 0.26 5.88
C PRO A 21 4.17 -0.98 6.73
N ILE A 22 5.40 -1.48 6.72
CA ILE A 22 5.78 -2.66 7.50
C ILE A 22 6.09 -2.29 8.96
N THR A 23 6.72 -1.15 9.20
CA THR A 23 7.26 -0.78 10.52
C THR A 23 6.65 0.46 11.15
N CYS A 24 5.84 1.22 10.41
CA CYS A 24 5.25 2.45 10.93
C CYS A 24 4.30 2.18 12.09
N PRO A 25 4.09 3.17 12.99
CA PRO A 25 3.07 3.04 14.02
C PRO A 25 1.68 2.86 13.43
N ASP A 26 0.81 2.17 14.18
CA ASP A 26 -0.59 2.02 13.82
C ASP A 26 -1.30 3.39 13.82
N GLY A 27 -2.35 3.50 13.04
CA GLY A 27 -3.18 4.69 12.98
C GLY A 27 -2.83 5.62 11.83
N MET A 28 -2.42 6.87 12.13
CA MET A 28 -2.21 7.93 11.13
C MET A 28 -1.27 7.54 10.00
N GLN A 29 -0.12 6.96 10.35
CA GLN A 29 0.88 6.60 9.34
C GLN A 29 0.37 5.50 8.42
N GLN A 30 -0.31 4.50 8.94
CA GLN A 30 -0.92 3.45 8.13
C GLN A 30 -2.02 4.00 7.23
N THR A 31 -2.84 4.87 7.75
CA THR A 31 -3.94 5.50 7.01
C THR A 31 -3.39 6.31 5.83
N LEU A 32 -2.37 7.12 6.09
CA LEU A 32 -1.70 7.87 5.04
C LEU A 32 -1.04 6.95 4.02
N GLY A 33 -0.44 5.87 4.50
CA GLY A 33 0.19 4.85 3.65
C GLY A 33 -0.76 4.21 2.65
N ALA A 34 -2.04 4.11 2.97
CA ALA A 34 -3.05 3.57 2.04
C ALA A 34 -3.18 4.41 0.76
N LEU A 35 -2.78 5.68 0.79
CA LEU A 35 -2.79 6.57 -0.37
C LEU A 35 -1.48 6.57 -1.15
N LEU A 36 -0.40 6.08 -0.54
CA LEU A 36 0.95 6.09 -1.11
C LEU A 36 1.40 4.73 -1.62
N TYR A 37 0.92 3.67 -1.00
CA TYR A 37 1.42 2.31 -1.21
C TYR A 37 0.29 1.35 -1.58
N GLU A 38 0.60 0.42 -2.46
CA GLU A 38 -0.33 -0.62 -2.89
C GLU A 38 0.28 -1.99 -2.66
N GLY A 39 -0.57 -3.00 -2.41
CA GLY A 39 -0.18 -4.39 -2.31
C GLY A 39 -0.46 -5.17 -3.59
N LEU A 40 -0.16 -6.46 -3.57
CA LEU A 40 -0.55 -7.36 -4.66
C LEU A 40 -2.07 -7.40 -4.81
N PHE A 41 -2.77 -7.35 -3.68
CA PHE A 41 -4.22 -7.43 -3.59
C PHE A 41 -4.76 -6.35 -2.65
N VAL A 42 -6.03 -6.01 -2.85
CA VAL A 42 -6.87 -5.31 -1.88
C VAL A 42 -8.05 -6.22 -1.58
N LEU A 43 -8.54 -6.21 -0.35
CA LEU A 43 -9.69 -7.02 0.02
C LEU A 43 -10.97 -6.24 -0.21
N ASP A 44 -11.98 -6.89 -0.79
CA ASP A 44 -13.32 -6.31 -0.94
C ASP A 44 -14.10 -6.42 0.38
N GLU A 45 -15.37 -6.04 0.36
CA GLU A 45 -16.25 -6.07 1.53
C GLU A 45 -16.46 -7.48 2.08
N SER A 46 -16.26 -8.51 1.25
CA SER A 46 -16.37 -9.93 1.63
C SER A 46 -15.01 -10.53 2.02
N PHE A 47 -13.98 -9.71 2.15
CA PHE A 47 -12.58 -10.12 2.39
C PHE A 47 -11.99 -10.97 1.26
N ALA A 48 -12.56 -10.89 0.05
CA ALA A 48 -12.01 -11.56 -1.12
C ALA A 48 -10.92 -10.71 -1.76
N PRO A 49 -9.78 -11.32 -2.20
CA PRO A 49 -8.69 -10.57 -2.82
C PRO A 49 -9.07 -10.09 -4.21
N GLN A 50 -8.81 -8.79 -4.45
CA GLN A 50 -8.95 -8.16 -5.75
C GLN A 50 -7.56 -7.79 -6.25
N ASN A 51 -7.27 -8.05 -7.53
CA ASN A 51 -5.96 -7.79 -8.11
C ASN A 51 -5.64 -6.30 -8.13
N VAL A 52 -4.44 -5.93 -7.66
CA VAL A 52 -3.90 -4.56 -7.73
C VAL A 52 -2.56 -4.60 -8.46
N LEU A 53 -1.45 -4.93 -7.77
CA LEU A 53 -0.15 -5.10 -8.42
C LEU A 53 -0.02 -6.48 -9.07
N CYS A 54 -0.79 -7.45 -8.61
CA CYS A 54 -0.91 -8.76 -9.23
C CYS A 54 -1.91 -8.66 -10.39
N SER A 55 -1.52 -9.14 -11.59
CA SER A 55 -2.43 -9.19 -12.74
C SER A 55 -3.23 -10.48 -12.77
N ARG A 56 -2.60 -11.59 -12.39
CA ARG A 56 -3.21 -12.92 -12.29
C ARG A 56 -2.36 -13.81 -11.42
N TYR A 57 -2.92 -14.88 -10.90
CA TYR A 57 -2.13 -15.89 -10.20
C TYR A 57 -2.62 -17.29 -10.53
N GLU A 58 -1.74 -18.23 -10.32
CA GLU A 58 -1.96 -19.67 -10.50
C GLU A 58 -1.58 -20.41 -9.22
N HIS A 59 -2.15 -21.57 -9.03
CA HIS A 59 -1.76 -22.48 -7.96
C HIS A 59 -1.84 -23.91 -8.44
N ASN A 60 -1.11 -24.80 -7.76
CA ASN A 60 -1.24 -26.25 -8.00
C ASN A 60 -2.57 -26.77 -7.44
N ASP A 61 -2.89 -28.01 -7.74
CA ASP A 61 -4.17 -28.63 -7.33
C ASP A 61 -4.33 -28.68 -5.82
N ASP A 62 -3.21 -28.82 -5.09
CA ASP A 62 -3.20 -28.93 -3.63
C ASP A 62 -3.23 -27.57 -2.91
N CYS A 63 -3.17 -26.46 -3.63
CA CYS A 63 -3.03 -25.13 -3.04
C CYS A 63 -1.84 -24.99 -2.07
N THR A 64 -0.71 -25.62 -2.42
CA THR A 64 0.55 -25.54 -1.68
C THR A 64 1.62 -24.75 -2.42
N SER A 65 1.36 -24.33 -3.66
CA SER A 65 2.29 -23.54 -4.46
C SER A 65 1.50 -22.50 -5.26
N TYR A 66 1.91 -21.24 -5.15
CA TYR A 66 1.29 -20.11 -5.83
C TYR A 66 2.32 -19.39 -6.68
N THR A 67 1.90 -18.92 -7.86
CA THR A 67 2.67 -18.03 -8.71
C THR A 67 1.85 -16.79 -8.96
N PHE A 68 2.34 -15.63 -8.51
CA PHE A 68 1.68 -14.34 -8.65
C PHE A 68 2.40 -13.55 -9.73
N TYR A 69 1.71 -13.25 -10.82
CA TYR A 69 2.26 -12.49 -11.94
C TYR A 69 1.99 -11.01 -11.75
N LEU A 70 3.03 -10.20 -11.86
CA LEU A 70 2.90 -8.76 -11.68
C LEU A 70 2.30 -8.09 -12.92
N ARG A 71 1.55 -7.04 -12.68
CA ARG A 71 1.06 -6.15 -13.72
C ARG A 71 2.24 -5.44 -14.38
N ASP A 72 2.22 -5.35 -15.71
CA ASP A 72 3.25 -4.66 -16.47
C ASP A 72 3.13 -3.14 -16.34
N GLY A 73 4.25 -2.43 -16.49
CA GLY A 73 4.27 -0.98 -16.59
C GLY A 73 3.95 -0.22 -15.32
N VAL A 74 3.97 -0.86 -14.17
CA VAL A 74 3.77 -0.18 -12.89
C VAL A 74 5.08 0.49 -12.47
N SER A 75 5.02 1.79 -12.15
CA SER A 75 6.18 2.54 -11.70
C SER A 75 6.04 3.00 -10.25
N PHE A 76 7.18 3.09 -9.58
CA PHE A 76 7.28 3.78 -8.30
C PHE A 76 7.28 5.30 -8.51
N SER A 77 7.13 6.03 -7.42
CA SER A 77 7.07 7.51 -7.44
C SER A 77 8.32 8.19 -8.01
N ASP A 78 9.43 7.49 -8.11
CA ASP A 78 10.66 8.00 -8.76
C ASP A 78 10.76 7.64 -10.26
N GLY A 79 9.74 7.01 -10.81
CA GLY A 79 9.70 6.57 -12.22
C GLY A 79 10.32 5.20 -12.48
N SER A 80 10.98 4.58 -11.50
CA SER A 80 11.52 3.23 -11.68
C SER A 80 10.40 2.19 -11.71
N ILE A 81 10.63 1.10 -12.44
CA ILE A 81 9.62 0.06 -12.67
C ILE A 81 9.59 -0.92 -11.49
N LEU A 82 8.39 -1.29 -11.08
CA LEU A 82 8.16 -2.34 -10.09
C LEU A 82 8.67 -3.68 -10.60
N THR A 83 9.43 -4.39 -9.77
CA THR A 83 9.92 -5.73 -10.08
C THR A 83 9.46 -6.75 -9.04
N ALA A 84 9.49 -8.03 -9.41
CA ALA A 84 9.19 -9.10 -8.47
C ALA A 84 10.19 -9.13 -7.30
N SER A 85 11.42 -8.66 -7.52
CA SER A 85 12.41 -8.54 -6.44
C SER A 85 12.01 -7.49 -5.40
N ASP A 86 11.38 -6.40 -5.81
CA ASP A 86 10.84 -5.40 -4.88
C ASP A 86 9.74 -6.01 -4.00
N VAL A 87 8.83 -6.74 -4.62
CA VAL A 87 7.75 -7.43 -3.90
C VAL A 87 8.32 -8.42 -2.90
N LEU A 88 9.27 -9.26 -3.34
CA LEU A 88 9.93 -10.24 -2.49
C LEU A 88 10.61 -9.57 -1.29
N ALA A 89 11.34 -8.47 -1.53
CA ALA A 89 12.05 -7.77 -0.46
C ALA A 89 11.09 -7.24 0.61
N THR A 90 9.97 -6.64 0.21
CA THR A 90 8.95 -6.17 1.16
C THR A 90 8.32 -7.33 1.93
N LEU A 91 7.95 -8.40 1.23
CA LEU A 91 7.31 -9.55 1.88
C LEU A 91 8.24 -10.28 2.85
N ARG A 92 9.55 -10.34 2.56
CA ARG A 92 10.54 -10.85 3.51
C ARG A 92 10.62 -10.01 4.78
N ARG A 93 10.58 -8.69 4.64
CA ARG A 93 10.51 -7.79 5.79
C ARG A 93 9.21 -7.97 6.57
N ALA A 94 8.09 -8.14 5.86
CA ALA A 94 6.79 -8.41 6.47
C ALA A 94 6.79 -9.72 7.27
N GLN A 95 7.43 -10.73 6.75
CA GLN A 95 7.57 -12.04 7.41
C GLN A 95 8.27 -11.93 8.77
N GLU A 96 9.20 -10.99 8.92
CA GLU A 96 9.94 -10.75 10.15
C GLU A 96 9.29 -9.68 11.04
N SER A 97 8.22 -9.03 10.60
CA SER A 97 7.58 -7.92 11.30
C SER A 97 6.56 -8.41 12.33
N GLU A 98 6.36 -7.64 13.39
CA GLU A 98 5.28 -7.89 14.35
C GLU A 98 3.91 -7.83 13.68
N ARG A 99 3.73 -6.88 12.76
CA ARG A 99 2.45 -6.64 12.12
C ARG A 99 1.98 -7.80 11.26
N TYR A 100 2.88 -8.42 10.52
CA TYR A 100 2.52 -9.37 9.46
C TYR A 100 3.07 -10.78 9.63
N SER A 101 3.96 -11.04 10.60
CA SER A 101 4.62 -12.35 10.73
C SER A 101 3.66 -13.53 10.78
N ALA A 102 2.51 -13.36 11.44
CA ALA A 102 1.51 -14.42 11.56
C ALA A 102 0.96 -14.89 10.21
N ARG A 103 0.94 -14.03 9.19
CA ARG A 103 0.45 -14.38 7.86
C ARG A 103 1.38 -15.37 7.12
N PHE A 104 2.62 -15.49 7.57
CA PHE A 104 3.66 -16.28 6.89
C PHE A 104 3.98 -17.60 7.59
N VAL A 105 3.22 -17.99 8.60
CA VAL A 105 3.51 -19.20 9.40
C VAL A 105 3.55 -20.48 8.56
N ASN A 106 2.81 -20.53 7.47
CA ASN A 106 2.77 -21.69 6.57
C ASN A 106 3.61 -21.49 5.30
N VAL A 107 4.38 -20.41 5.19
CA VAL A 107 5.24 -20.15 4.05
C VAL A 107 6.54 -20.94 4.20
N ALA A 108 6.80 -21.87 3.27
CA ALA A 108 8.03 -22.64 3.23
C ALA A 108 9.14 -21.87 2.51
N SER A 109 8.80 -21.19 1.40
CA SER A 109 9.76 -20.40 0.62
C SER A 109 9.05 -19.36 -0.23
N MET A 110 9.79 -18.30 -0.55
CA MET A 110 9.38 -17.29 -1.51
C MET A 110 10.56 -16.96 -2.42
N ARG A 111 10.29 -16.78 -3.72
CA ARG A 111 11.32 -16.36 -4.67
C ARG A 111 10.71 -15.50 -5.78
N ALA A 112 11.55 -14.66 -6.38
CA ALA A 112 11.19 -13.86 -7.53
C ALA A 112 11.77 -14.48 -8.79
N SER A 113 10.98 -14.56 -9.86
CA SER A 113 11.40 -15.12 -11.14
C SER A 113 10.58 -14.50 -12.27
N ASN A 114 11.27 -13.87 -13.24
CA ASN A 114 10.67 -13.41 -14.50
C ASN A 114 9.34 -12.66 -14.35
N GLY A 115 9.30 -11.67 -13.48
CA GLY A 115 8.09 -10.86 -13.27
C GLY A 115 7.02 -11.54 -12.42
N ALA A 116 7.36 -12.62 -11.74
CA ALA A 116 6.46 -13.34 -10.87
C ALA A 116 7.06 -13.56 -9.48
N LEU A 117 6.19 -13.63 -8.50
CA LEU A 117 6.53 -14.08 -7.15
C LEU A 117 6.01 -15.51 -7.00
N ILE A 118 6.89 -16.43 -6.58
CA ILE A 118 6.55 -17.83 -6.37
C ILE A 118 6.61 -18.09 -4.87
N VAL A 119 5.51 -18.63 -4.31
CA VAL A 119 5.39 -18.94 -2.88
C VAL A 119 5.03 -20.40 -2.73
N ASN A 120 5.83 -21.12 -1.94
CA ASN A 120 5.54 -22.49 -1.56
C ASN A 120 5.11 -22.53 -0.09
N LEU A 121 4.04 -23.29 0.18
CA LEU A 121 3.46 -23.43 1.52
C LEU A 121 3.77 -24.80 2.11
N THR A 122 3.84 -24.88 3.43
CA THR A 122 4.02 -26.13 4.16
C THR A 122 2.74 -26.96 4.24
N ARG A 123 1.57 -26.31 4.00
CA ARG A 123 0.26 -26.96 3.99
C ARG A 123 -0.66 -26.26 2.99
N ALA A 124 -1.69 -26.95 2.55
CA ALA A 124 -2.69 -26.40 1.64
C ALA A 124 -3.41 -25.19 2.26
N ASP A 125 -3.56 -24.13 1.48
CA ASP A 125 -4.29 -22.94 1.87
C ASP A 125 -4.90 -22.30 0.61
N SER A 126 -6.18 -22.54 0.38
CA SER A 126 -6.90 -21.95 -0.77
C SER A 126 -7.21 -20.46 -0.58
N ALA A 127 -7.07 -19.94 0.64
CA ALA A 127 -7.31 -18.53 0.96
C ALA A 127 -6.01 -17.71 1.07
N PHE A 128 -4.86 -18.29 0.73
CA PHE A 128 -3.56 -17.64 0.88
C PHE A 128 -3.47 -16.27 0.19
N PRO A 129 -3.99 -16.05 -1.04
CA PRO A 129 -3.87 -14.75 -1.70
C PRO A 129 -4.42 -13.57 -0.87
N ALA A 130 -5.46 -13.79 -0.07
CA ALA A 130 -6.04 -12.73 0.77
C ALA A 130 -5.07 -12.23 1.84
N LEU A 131 -4.03 -12.98 2.18
CA LEU A 131 -3.00 -12.58 3.14
C LEU A 131 -1.98 -11.60 2.54
N LEU A 132 -1.96 -11.45 1.22
CA LEU A 132 -0.98 -10.63 0.50
C LEU A 132 -1.53 -9.25 0.11
N ASP A 133 -2.39 -8.68 0.92
CA ASP A 133 -2.81 -7.27 0.81
C ASP A 133 -1.81 -6.32 1.48
N ILE A 134 -0.59 -6.76 1.66
CA ILE A 134 0.50 -6.02 2.31
C ILE A 134 1.06 -4.98 1.35
N PRO A 135 1.14 -3.69 1.75
CA PRO A 135 1.68 -2.64 0.88
C PRO A 135 3.16 -2.85 0.56
N ILE A 136 3.50 -2.61 -0.70
CA ILE A 136 4.85 -2.83 -1.25
C ILE A 136 5.56 -1.49 -1.39
N VAL A 137 6.85 -1.46 -1.04
CA VAL A 137 7.74 -0.31 -1.26
C VAL A 137 8.91 -0.74 -2.13
N LYS A 138 9.54 0.23 -2.80
CA LYS A 138 10.75 -0.03 -3.57
C LYS A 138 11.86 -0.52 -2.65
N SER A 139 12.52 -1.61 -3.05
CA SER A 139 13.63 -2.21 -2.30
C SER A 139 14.73 -1.18 -2.06
N GLY A 140 15.15 -1.04 -0.81
CA GLY A 140 16.13 -0.06 -0.38
C GLY A 140 15.52 1.27 0.08
N SER A 141 14.32 1.61 -0.39
CA SER A 141 13.67 2.87 -0.01
C SER A 141 13.07 2.84 1.39
N GLU A 142 12.95 1.68 2.01
CA GLU A 142 12.46 1.53 3.40
C GLU A 142 13.31 2.29 4.41
N LYS A 143 14.53 2.67 4.04
CA LYS A 143 15.43 3.49 4.86
C LYS A 143 15.01 4.96 4.90
N ASN A 144 14.22 5.40 3.94
CA ASN A 144 13.70 6.76 3.88
C ASN A 144 12.54 6.91 4.87
N THR A 145 12.35 8.13 5.39
CA THR A 145 11.15 8.43 6.20
C THR A 145 9.87 8.19 5.40
N VAL A 146 9.91 8.50 4.10
CA VAL A 146 8.81 8.21 3.17
C VAL A 146 9.33 7.27 2.09
N PRO A 147 9.14 5.96 2.24
CA PRO A 147 9.53 5.02 1.19
C PRO A 147 8.79 5.26 -0.13
N LEU A 148 9.38 4.82 -1.24
CA LEU A 148 8.80 4.94 -2.56
C LEU A 148 7.73 3.88 -2.79
N GLY A 149 6.57 4.31 -3.24
CA GLY A 149 5.42 3.45 -3.50
C GLY A 149 4.85 3.64 -4.90
N THR A 150 3.81 2.88 -5.20
CA THR A 150 3.15 2.86 -6.51
C THR A 150 1.74 3.49 -6.45
N GLY A 151 1.37 4.09 -5.35
CA GLY A 151 0.02 4.54 -5.08
C GLY A 151 -0.44 5.76 -5.88
N PRO A 152 -1.70 6.13 -5.71
CA PRO A 152 -2.31 7.24 -6.46
C PRO A 152 -1.80 8.62 -6.06
N TYR A 153 -1.21 8.77 -4.90
CA TYR A 153 -0.68 10.05 -4.40
C TYR A 153 0.80 9.98 -4.12
N LEU A 154 1.46 11.12 -4.23
CA LEU A 154 2.86 11.34 -3.90
C LEU A 154 2.97 12.21 -2.65
N PHE A 155 3.89 11.88 -1.76
CA PHE A 155 4.22 12.72 -0.61
C PHE A 155 5.21 13.81 -1.08
N VAL A 156 4.84 15.06 -0.91
CA VAL A 156 5.63 16.20 -1.37
C VAL A 156 5.80 17.19 -0.22
N THR A 157 7.01 17.71 -0.06
CA THR A 157 7.30 18.83 0.86
C THR A 157 7.61 20.07 0.04
N ASP A 158 7.00 21.19 0.43
CA ASP A 158 7.26 22.50 -0.16
C ASP A 158 7.45 23.54 0.96
N SER A 159 7.53 24.83 0.59
CA SER A 159 7.71 25.92 1.55
C SER A 159 6.55 26.05 2.55
N ASP A 160 5.38 25.54 2.19
CA ASP A 160 4.18 25.61 3.02
C ASP A 160 3.98 24.36 3.90
N GLY A 161 4.87 23.36 3.77
CA GLY A 161 4.80 22.12 4.54
C GLY A 161 4.64 20.88 3.66
N ALA A 162 4.13 19.80 4.23
CA ALA A 162 3.92 18.54 3.53
C ALA A 162 2.51 18.45 2.97
N CYS A 163 2.37 17.80 1.82
CA CYS A 163 1.09 17.51 1.20
C CYS A 163 1.17 16.24 0.36
N LEU A 164 0.00 15.73 0.00
CA LEU A 164 -0.11 14.70 -1.02
C LEU A 164 -0.59 15.35 -2.31
N LYS A 165 0.06 15.00 -3.42
CA LYS A 165 -0.35 15.40 -4.77
C LYS A 165 -0.66 14.16 -5.57
N GLN A 166 -1.56 14.27 -6.53
CA GLN A 166 -1.86 13.17 -7.44
C GLN A 166 -0.58 12.67 -8.13
N ASN A 167 -0.46 11.36 -8.24
CA ASN A 167 0.62 10.74 -9.01
C ASN A 167 0.21 10.70 -10.48
N PRO A 168 0.86 11.48 -11.36
CA PRO A 168 0.48 11.54 -12.77
C PRO A 168 0.73 10.21 -13.49
N ASP A 169 1.62 9.38 -12.97
CA ASP A 169 1.96 8.08 -13.56
C ASP A 169 1.14 6.93 -12.98
N TRP A 170 0.17 7.23 -12.11
CA TRP A 170 -0.70 6.19 -11.57
C TRP A 170 -1.60 5.64 -12.66
N ARG A 171 -1.65 4.33 -12.77
CA ARG A 171 -2.20 3.58 -13.90
C ARG A 171 -3.73 3.56 -14.05
N SER A 172 -4.48 4.17 -13.14
CA SER A 172 -5.94 4.18 -13.21
C SER A 172 -6.43 5.26 -14.17
N ASP A 173 -7.45 4.93 -14.97
CA ASP A 173 -8.14 5.88 -15.83
C ASP A 173 -9.18 6.72 -15.06
N GLY A 174 -9.37 6.41 -13.77
CA GLY A 174 -10.32 7.12 -12.92
C GLY A 174 -9.81 8.47 -12.47
N THR A 175 -10.76 9.40 -12.25
CA THR A 175 -10.45 10.68 -11.64
C THR A 175 -10.28 10.49 -10.14
N LEU A 176 -9.14 10.95 -9.60
CA LEU A 176 -8.92 10.94 -8.15
C LEU A 176 -9.81 11.99 -7.48
N PRO A 177 -10.31 11.72 -6.27
CA PRO A 177 -11.26 12.63 -5.59
C PRO A 177 -10.67 13.98 -5.22
N PHE A 178 -9.35 14.07 -5.02
CA PHE A 178 -8.66 15.31 -4.66
C PHE A 178 -7.41 15.48 -5.49
N GLU A 179 -7.16 16.70 -5.97
CA GLU A 179 -5.89 17.03 -6.63
C GLU A 179 -4.75 17.12 -5.62
N ARG A 180 -5.06 17.61 -4.43
CA ARG A 180 -4.10 17.84 -3.37
C ARG A 180 -4.76 17.56 -2.02
N ILE A 181 -4.02 16.92 -1.13
CA ILE A 181 -4.43 16.68 0.25
C ILE A 181 -3.38 17.34 1.15
N GLU A 182 -3.79 18.33 1.92
CA GLU A 182 -2.89 18.97 2.87
C GLU A 182 -2.59 18.02 4.02
N LEU A 183 -1.34 18.02 4.48
CA LEU A 183 -0.92 17.23 5.63
C LEU A 183 -0.68 18.15 6.82
N ARG A 184 -1.23 17.77 7.95
CA ARG A 184 -1.08 18.52 9.19
C ARG A 184 -0.19 17.75 10.15
N ALA A 185 1.00 18.27 10.42
CA ALA A 185 1.93 17.66 11.35
C ALA A 185 1.38 17.70 12.77
N VAL A 186 1.39 16.55 13.44
CA VAL A 186 1.04 16.42 14.85
C VAL A 186 2.17 15.75 15.60
N LYS A 187 2.26 15.99 16.91
CA LYS A 187 3.38 15.49 17.72
C LYS A 187 3.11 14.10 18.29
N ASP A 188 1.84 13.78 18.52
CA ASP A 188 1.45 12.49 19.09
C ASP A 188 0.07 12.04 18.57
N ALA A 189 -0.23 10.77 18.78
CA ALA A 189 -1.46 10.16 18.29
C ALA A 189 -2.73 10.68 18.98
N ASP A 190 -2.63 11.13 20.21
CA ASP A 190 -3.79 11.61 20.99
C ASP A 190 -4.32 12.92 20.41
N THR A 191 -3.42 13.82 19.99
CA THR A 191 -3.81 15.08 19.37
C THR A 191 -4.53 14.85 18.04
N ALA A 192 -4.15 13.83 17.29
CA ALA A 192 -4.70 13.54 15.98
C ALA A 192 -6.14 13.04 16.00
N SER A 193 -6.56 12.34 17.07
CA SER A 193 -7.90 11.79 17.16
C SER A 193 -9.00 12.85 17.11
N TYR A 194 -8.68 14.09 17.44
CA TYR A 194 -9.61 15.23 17.37
C TYR A 194 -9.66 15.90 16.01
N LEU A 195 -8.67 15.66 15.15
CA LEU A 195 -8.52 16.36 13.89
C LEU A 195 -9.11 15.60 12.70
N PHE A 196 -9.38 14.31 12.88
CA PHE A 196 -9.76 13.47 11.76
C PHE A 196 -10.54 12.22 12.18
N SER A 197 -11.62 11.89 11.44
CA SER A 197 -12.34 10.65 11.66
C SER A 197 -11.86 9.59 10.67
N SER A 198 -11.64 8.37 11.15
CA SER A 198 -11.25 7.23 10.34
C SER A 198 -12.26 6.93 9.21
N ARG A 199 -13.52 7.31 9.38
CA ARG A 199 -14.58 7.14 8.40
C ARG A 199 -14.31 7.92 7.10
N GLU A 200 -13.79 9.15 7.20
CA GLU A 200 -13.48 9.98 6.02
C GLU A 200 -12.36 9.36 5.18
N VAL A 201 -11.36 8.77 5.82
CA VAL A 201 -10.29 8.07 5.13
C VAL A 201 -10.79 6.80 4.45
N HIS A 202 -11.68 6.06 5.08
CA HIS A 202 -12.30 4.88 4.48
C HIS A 202 -13.07 5.22 3.20
N LEU A 203 -13.80 6.33 3.20
CA LEU A 203 -14.52 6.79 2.01
C LEU A 203 -13.54 7.15 0.89
N LEU A 204 -12.45 7.85 1.22
CA LEU A 204 -11.42 8.19 0.26
C LEU A 204 -10.75 6.94 -0.33
N SER A 205 -10.38 5.98 0.49
CA SER A 205 -9.77 4.73 0.05
C SER A 205 -10.73 3.90 -0.81
N ALA A 206 -12.02 3.88 -0.48
CA ALA A 206 -13.04 3.17 -1.26
C ALA A 206 -13.17 3.76 -2.67
N ASP A 207 -13.13 5.08 -2.80
CA ASP A 207 -13.18 5.75 -4.10
C ASP A 207 -11.98 5.41 -4.98
N LEU A 208 -10.82 5.17 -4.38
CA LEU A 208 -9.60 4.81 -5.10
C LEU A 208 -9.57 3.36 -5.57
N THR A 209 -10.32 2.48 -4.92
CA THR A 209 -10.34 1.03 -5.21
C THR A 209 -11.53 0.60 -6.06
N SER A 210 -12.49 1.47 -6.28
CA SER A 210 -13.70 1.20 -7.09
C SER A 210 -13.45 1.29 -8.59
#